data_8344f4a0b9e8e4bd6a91cc7378fe09e8
#
_entry.id   8344f4a0b9e8e4bd6a91cc7378fe09e8
#
_cell.length_a   1.000
_cell.length_b   1.000
_cell.length_c   1.000
_cell.angle_alpha   90.00
_cell.angle_beta   90.00
_cell.angle_gamma   90.00
#
_symmetry.space_group_name_H-M   'P 1'
#
loop_
_entity.id
_entity.type
_entity.pdbx_description
1 polymer ?
#
loop_
_entity_poly.entity_id
_entity_poly.type
_entity_poly.pdbx_seq_one_letter_code
_entity_poly.pdbx_strand_id
1 'polypeptide(L)'
;LIKRYLITLLLVVAASSVVYSYYQSYSSTPWTRDGQVSAYIVSITPRVTGQVTKVHIEDNSQVAKGDLLFEIDPSIYQAAYNKALAAQKQARALLAKAKNEEQRALNLEKRTPGAMPVLTLNNLNNAVETNAANVALAKANVEEAHLNLEYTKVYAPTNGYITNLNLREGSQVVANTPVVALIDEDSFWIEGYFKETDLVNVCPNDKAVVTLMMHNDIQLEGHIKSIGFGIATQDGSTGNDLLPNVNPNFQWIRLAQRIPIKVELDNVPEDLQLRVGMTASLKIIK
;
A
#
# COMPACT_ATOMS: atom_id res chain seq x y z
N LEU A 1 -44.65 -4.00 -63.06
CA LEU A 1 -43.55 -3.07 -62.75
C LEU A 1 -43.64 -2.56 -61.31
N ILE A 2 -44.73 -2.07 -60.83
CA ILE A 2 -44.94 -1.46 -59.46
C ILE A 2 -44.63 -2.49 -58.35
N LYS A 3 -45.10 -3.75 -58.46
CA LYS A 3 -44.79 -4.80 -57.47
C LYS A 3 -43.30 -5.09 -57.29
N ARG A 4 -42.50 -5.01 -58.36
CA ARG A 4 -41.04 -5.23 -58.31
C ARG A 4 -40.35 -4.07 -57.56
N TYR A 5 -40.77 -2.81 -57.80
CA TYR A 5 -40.24 -1.66 -57.09
C TYR A 5 -40.62 -1.66 -55.60
N LEU A 6 -41.82 -2.14 -55.28
CA LEU A 6 -42.29 -2.25 -53.89
C LEU A 6 -41.49 -3.29 -53.10
N ILE A 7 -41.18 -4.45 -53.74
CA ILE A 7 -40.31 -5.47 -53.09
C ILE A 7 -38.90 -4.97 -52.90
N THR A 8 -38.31 -4.28 -53.90
CA THR A 8 -36.96 -3.72 -53.76
C THR A 8 -36.92 -2.62 -52.69
N LEU A 9 -37.93 -1.77 -52.62
CA LEU A 9 -38.03 -0.74 -51.56
C LEU A 9 -38.10 -1.36 -50.17
N LEU A 10 -38.90 -2.42 -50.01
CA LEU A 10 -39.05 -3.12 -48.73
C LEU A 10 -37.73 -3.78 -48.30
N LEU A 11 -37.00 -4.38 -49.24
CA LEU A 11 -35.68 -4.95 -48.97
C LEU A 11 -34.64 -3.88 -48.57
N VAL A 12 -34.66 -2.72 -49.24
CA VAL A 12 -33.76 -1.62 -48.90
C VAL A 12 -34.06 -1.07 -47.50
N VAL A 13 -35.35 -0.90 -47.16
CA VAL A 13 -35.78 -0.45 -45.82
C VAL A 13 -35.36 -1.47 -44.75
N ALA A 14 -35.59 -2.79 -45.03
CA ALA A 14 -35.18 -3.85 -44.10
C ALA A 14 -33.66 -3.86 -43.90
N ALA A 15 -32.88 -3.79 -44.99
CA ALA A 15 -31.41 -3.73 -44.90
C ALA A 15 -30.93 -2.50 -44.17
N SER A 16 -31.50 -1.32 -44.44
CA SER A 16 -31.17 -0.08 -43.76
C SER A 16 -31.49 -0.14 -42.27
N SER A 17 -32.61 -0.77 -41.86
CA SER A 17 -32.97 -0.98 -40.46
C SER A 17 -32.01 -1.90 -39.74
N VAL A 18 -31.55 -3.00 -40.38
CA VAL A 18 -30.54 -3.89 -39.81
C VAL A 18 -29.19 -3.17 -39.63
N VAL A 19 -28.75 -2.44 -40.66
CA VAL A 19 -27.51 -1.67 -40.62
C VAL A 19 -27.56 -0.60 -39.52
N TYR A 20 -28.69 0.10 -39.42
CA TYR A 20 -28.92 1.11 -38.39
C TYR A 20 -28.88 0.52 -36.97
N SER A 21 -29.58 -0.61 -36.77
CA SER A 21 -29.60 -1.33 -35.49
C SER A 21 -28.21 -1.81 -35.10
N TYR A 22 -27.48 -2.38 -36.08
CA TYR A 22 -26.09 -2.84 -35.86
C TYR A 22 -25.16 -1.67 -35.55
N TYR A 23 -25.29 -0.56 -36.29
CA TYR A 23 -24.49 0.65 -36.03
C TYR A 23 -24.76 1.24 -34.64
N GLN A 24 -26.02 1.29 -34.22
CA GLN A 24 -26.39 1.77 -32.91
C GLN A 24 -25.86 0.89 -31.79
N SER A 25 -25.93 -0.43 -31.93
CA SER A 25 -25.37 -1.40 -31.00
C SER A 25 -23.85 -1.29 -30.91
N TYR A 26 -23.19 -1.10 -32.06
CA TYR A 26 -21.73 -0.95 -32.11
C TYR A 26 -21.26 0.37 -31.49
N SER A 27 -21.97 1.47 -31.77
CA SER A 27 -21.68 2.81 -31.27
C SER A 27 -22.02 3.00 -29.78
N SER A 28 -22.97 2.20 -29.25
CA SER A 28 -23.44 2.33 -27.86
C SER A 28 -22.61 1.52 -26.84
N THR A 29 -21.72 0.64 -27.32
CA THR A 29 -20.92 -0.25 -26.47
C THR A 29 -19.50 0.30 -26.36
N PRO A 30 -19.14 0.97 -25.24
CA PRO A 30 -17.79 1.47 -25.05
C PRO A 30 -16.78 0.32 -25.05
N TRP A 31 -15.70 0.46 -25.83
CA TRP A 31 -14.62 -0.50 -25.83
C TRP A 31 -13.28 0.18 -25.99
N THR A 32 -12.24 -0.42 -25.43
CA THR A 32 -10.86 0.07 -25.55
C THR A 32 -9.87 -1.10 -25.63
N ARG A 33 -8.77 -0.89 -26.34
CA ARG A 33 -7.59 -1.77 -26.32
C ARG A 33 -6.49 -1.25 -25.41
N ASP A 34 -6.71 -0.09 -24.84
CA ASP A 34 -5.77 0.60 -23.96
C ASP A 34 -6.13 0.28 -22.51
N GLY A 35 -6.04 -1.01 -22.19
CA GLY A 35 -6.21 -1.53 -20.85
C GLY A 35 -4.93 -2.18 -20.35
N GLN A 36 -4.70 -2.09 -19.05
CA GLN A 36 -3.52 -2.64 -18.40
C GLN A 36 -3.89 -3.32 -17.09
N VAL A 37 -3.28 -4.47 -16.83
CA VAL A 37 -3.36 -5.13 -15.52
C VAL A 37 -2.56 -4.31 -14.52
N SER A 38 -3.17 -3.95 -13.42
CA SER A 38 -2.57 -3.22 -12.29
C SER A 38 -2.81 -3.98 -10.99
N ALA A 39 -1.99 -3.74 -9.99
CA ALA A 39 -2.15 -4.25 -8.63
C ALA A 39 -1.58 -3.25 -7.62
N TYR A 40 -1.90 -3.41 -6.35
CA TYR A 40 -1.24 -2.62 -5.31
C TYR A 40 0.19 -3.11 -5.14
N ILE A 41 1.12 -2.17 -5.18
CA ILE A 41 2.55 -2.42 -4.99
C ILE A 41 2.94 -1.86 -3.63
N VAL A 42 3.33 -2.77 -2.73
CA VAL A 42 3.82 -2.41 -1.41
C VAL A 42 5.34 -2.26 -1.49
N SER A 43 5.82 -1.05 -1.28
CA SER A 43 7.25 -0.80 -1.19
C SER A 43 7.79 -1.23 0.17
N ILE A 44 8.60 -2.28 0.21
CA ILE A 44 9.22 -2.77 1.44
C ILE A 44 10.35 -1.83 1.84
N THR A 45 10.17 -1.18 2.98
CA THR A 45 11.11 -0.21 3.55
C THR A 45 11.59 -0.70 4.91
N PRO A 46 12.91 -0.85 5.14
CA PRO A 46 13.44 -1.17 6.46
C PRO A 46 13.20 -0.01 7.42
N ARG A 47 12.94 -0.31 8.68
CA ARG A 47 12.75 0.71 9.73
C ARG A 47 14.05 1.11 10.39
N VAL A 48 15.11 0.33 10.19
CA VAL A 48 16.45 0.54 10.77
C VAL A 48 17.51 0.51 9.68
N THR A 49 18.61 1.21 9.91
CA THR A 49 19.74 1.32 8.97
C THR A 49 20.79 0.27 9.32
N GLY A 50 21.34 -0.42 8.34
CA GLY A 50 22.44 -1.36 8.57
C GLY A 50 22.81 -2.17 7.34
N GLN A 51 23.80 -3.04 7.49
CA GLN A 51 24.24 -3.95 6.46
C GLN A 51 23.32 -5.19 6.44
N VAL A 52 22.93 -5.63 5.26
CA VAL A 52 22.18 -6.87 5.07
C VAL A 52 23.09 -8.07 5.27
N THR A 53 22.72 -8.94 6.20
CA THR A 53 23.47 -10.15 6.51
C THR A 53 22.99 -11.35 5.73
N LYS A 54 21.66 -11.44 5.49
CA LYS A 54 21.05 -12.55 4.74
C LYS A 54 19.86 -12.04 3.95
N VAL A 55 19.65 -12.61 2.76
CA VAL A 55 18.47 -12.42 1.93
C VAL A 55 17.81 -13.79 1.74
N HIS A 56 16.53 -13.92 2.12
CA HIS A 56 15.80 -15.20 2.11
C HIS A 56 14.84 -15.33 0.92
N ILE A 57 14.78 -14.33 0.05
CA ILE A 57 13.88 -14.24 -1.10
C ILE A 57 14.67 -14.17 -2.40
N GLU A 58 14.01 -14.58 -3.48
CA GLU A 58 14.50 -14.46 -4.84
C GLU A 58 13.61 -13.49 -5.64
N ASP A 59 14.15 -12.91 -6.70
CA ASP A 59 13.37 -12.07 -7.60
C ASP A 59 12.28 -12.89 -8.29
N ASN A 60 11.07 -12.34 -8.38
CA ASN A 60 9.87 -13.02 -8.90
C ASN A 60 9.39 -14.23 -8.08
N SER A 61 9.85 -14.41 -6.85
CA SER A 61 9.33 -15.44 -5.94
C SER A 61 8.02 -15.01 -5.28
N GLN A 62 7.18 -15.99 -5.00
CA GLN A 62 5.98 -15.80 -4.19
C GLN A 62 6.36 -15.85 -2.71
N VAL A 63 5.74 -15.00 -1.91
CA VAL A 63 5.90 -14.94 -0.46
C VAL A 63 4.54 -14.85 0.22
N ALA A 64 4.45 -15.46 1.39
CA ALA A 64 3.28 -15.35 2.25
C ALA A 64 3.48 -14.22 3.29
N LYS A 65 2.37 -13.68 3.76
CA LYS A 65 2.38 -12.70 4.86
C LYS A 65 3.09 -13.28 6.09
N GLY A 66 4.09 -12.55 6.58
CA GLY A 66 4.91 -12.96 7.71
C GLY A 66 6.19 -13.72 7.36
N ASP A 67 6.43 -14.01 6.09
CA ASP A 67 7.69 -14.59 5.65
C ASP A 67 8.84 -13.60 5.87
N LEU A 68 10.00 -14.14 6.31
CA LEU A 68 11.21 -13.36 6.50
C LEU A 68 11.86 -13.06 5.15
N LEU A 69 11.93 -11.78 4.79
CA LEU A 69 12.47 -11.35 3.51
C LEU A 69 14.01 -11.21 3.55
N PHE A 70 14.50 -10.47 4.53
CA PHE A 70 15.93 -10.27 4.73
C PHE A 70 16.24 -9.87 6.17
N GLU A 71 17.50 -10.03 6.55
CA GLU A 71 18.02 -9.68 7.86
C GLU A 71 19.08 -8.58 7.76
N ILE A 72 19.02 -7.62 8.66
CA ILE A 72 20.00 -6.55 8.85
C ILE A 72 20.88 -6.93 10.04
N ASP A 73 22.17 -6.56 10.04
CA ASP A 73 23.09 -6.84 11.14
C ASP A 73 22.53 -6.38 12.49
N PRO A 74 22.17 -7.31 13.39
CA PRO A 74 21.57 -6.99 14.66
C PRO A 74 22.58 -6.53 15.72
N SER A 75 23.89 -6.59 15.46
CA SER A 75 24.95 -6.46 16.47
C SER A 75 24.84 -5.15 17.26
N ILE A 76 24.67 -4.04 16.56
CA ILE A 76 24.55 -2.69 17.19
C ILE A 76 23.25 -2.59 17.99
N TYR A 77 22.15 -3.10 17.46
CA TYR A 77 20.81 -3.07 18.09
C TYR A 77 20.76 -3.99 19.30
N GLN A 78 21.38 -5.16 19.24
CA GLN A 78 21.52 -6.08 20.37
C GLN A 78 22.35 -5.45 21.50
N ALA A 79 23.45 -4.75 21.17
CA ALA A 79 24.23 -4.04 22.15
C ALA A 79 23.45 -2.89 22.82
N ALA A 80 22.65 -2.14 22.03
CA ALA A 80 21.78 -1.09 22.54
C ALA A 80 20.69 -1.64 23.47
N TYR A 81 20.06 -2.75 23.10
CA TYR A 81 19.09 -3.45 23.95
C TYR A 81 19.68 -3.91 25.27
N ASN A 82 20.87 -4.55 25.25
CA ASN A 82 21.57 -4.99 26.45
C ASN A 82 21.95 -3.82 27.37
N LYS A 83 22.37 -2.68 26.79
CA LYS A 83 22.63 -1.43 27.52
C LYS A 83 21.38 -0.89 28.21
N ALA A 84 20.24 -0.88 27.51
CA ALA A 84 18.97 -0.43 28.07
C ALA A 84 18.49 -1.35 29.21
N LEU A 85 18.65 -2.67 29.08
CA LEU A 85 18.35 -3.64 30.15
C LEU A 85 19.21 -3.38 31.40
N ALA A 86 20.49 -3.11 31.22
CA ALA A 86 21.40 -2.79 32.35
C ALA A 86 20.96 -1.50 33.06
N ALA A 87 20.59 -0.46 32.31
CA ALA A 87 20.07 0.79 32.86
C ALA A 87 18.76 0.61 33.63
N GLN A 88 17.84 -0.24 33.10
CA GLN A 88 16.60 -0.57 33.80
C GLN A 88 16.88 -1.32 35.13
N LYS A 89 17.82 -2.26 35.13
CA LYS A 89 18.24 -2.98 36.33
C LYS A 89 18.78 -2.02 37.40
N GLN A 90 19.59 -1.06 36.98
CA GLN A 90 20.13 -0.02 37.85
C GLN A 90 19.01 0.85 38.45
N ALA A 91 18.09 1.33 37.62
CA ALA A 91 16.96 2.15 38.08
C ALA A 91 16.07 1.39 39.11
N ARG A 92 15.81 0.09 38.84
CA ARG A 92 15.08 -0.78 39.80
C ARG A 92 15.80 -0.94 41.14
N ALA A 93 17.13 -1.05 41.13
CA ALA A 93 17.92 -1.14 42.36
C ALA A 93 17.87 0.18 43.19
N LEU A 94 17.90 1.33 42.50
CA LEU A 94 17.73 2.63 43.13
C LEU A 94 16.35 2.83 43.76
N LEU A 95 15.30 2.41 43.05
CA LEU A 95 13.93 2.40 43.56
C LEU A 95 13.79 1.48 44.78
N ALA A 96 14.36 0.28 44.71
CA ALA A 96 14.35 -0.65 45.86
C ALA A 96 15.07 -0.06 47.09
N LYS A 97 16.21 0.63 46.88
CA LYS A 97 16.91 1.35 47.93
C LYS A 97 16.02 2.44 48.54
N ALA A 98 15.42 3.32 47.70
CA ALA A 98 14.56 4.40 48.17
C ALA A 98 13.35 3.88 48.97
N LYS A 99 12.68 2.83 48.48
CA LYS A 99 11.57 2.16 49.20
C LYS A 99 12.00 1.58 50.53
N ASN A 100 13.18 0.97 50.61
CA ASN A 100 13.70 0.44 51.88
C ASN A 100 14.04 1.58 52.89
N GLU A 101 14.52 2.73 52.45
CA GLU A 101 14.79 3.89 53.29
C GLU A 101 13.50 4.51 53.81
N GLU A 102 12.50 4.71 52.94
CA GLU A 102 11.17 5.19 53.33
C GLU A 102 10.50 4.23 54.34
N GLN A 103 10.49 2.94 54.03
CA GLN A 103 9.87 1.92 54.92
C GLN A 103 10.52 1.91 56.30
N ARG A 104 11.85 2.06 56.40
CA ARG A 104 12.56 2.14 57.67
C ARG A 104 12.19 3.41 58.43
N ALA A 105 12.11 4.55 57.77
CA ALA A 105 11.70 5.81 58.38
C ALA A 105 10.27 5.79 58.90
N LEU A 106 9.31 5.22 58.07
CA LEU A 106 7.92 5.02 58.49
C LEU A 106 7.79 4.09 59.66
N ASN A 107 8.57 3.01 59.71
CA ASN A 107 8.56 2.07 60.87
C ASN A 107 9.11 2.69 62.14
N LEU A 108 10.15 3.58 62.02
CA LEU A 108 10.65 4.31 63.17
C LEU A 108 9.61 5.30 63.70
N GLU A 109 8.98 6.09 62.84
CA GLU A 109 7.91 7.03 63.19
C GLU A 109 6.71 6.32 63.87
N LYS A 110 6.33 5.13 63.40
CA LYS A 110 5.29 4.31 64.02
C LYS A 110 5.64 3.83 65.41
N ARG A 111 6.93 3.53 65.70
CA ARG A 111 7.40 3.06 67.00
C ARG A 111 7.60 4.21 68.01
N THR A 112 8.06 5.36 67.49
CA THR A 112 8.37 6.54 68.28
C THR A 112 7.81 7.76 67.59
N PRO A 113 6.55 8.14 67.83
CA PRO A 113 5.93 9.30 67.17
C PRO A 113 6.72 10.58 67.42
N GLY A 114 6.96 11.34 66.33
CA GLY A 114 7.78 12.56 66.38
C GLY A 114 9.27 12.32 66.25
N ALA A 115 9.74 11.09 66.09
CA ALA A 115 11.17 10.78 65.87
C ALA A 115 11.70 11.23 64.51
N MET A 116 10.83 11.39 63.51
CA MET A 116 11.20 11.81 62.15
C MET A 116 10.56 13.16 61.82
N PRO A 117 11.33 14.16 61.36
CA PRO A 117 10.75 15.41 60.83
C PRO A 117 9.86 15.13 59.64
N VAL A 118 8.68 15.76 59.55
CA VAL A 118 7.73 15.65 58.46
C VAL A 118 8.37 15.93 57.09
N LEU A 119 9.29 16.93 57.05
CA LEU A 119 10.05 17.25 55.84
C LEU A 119 10.89 16.05 55.35
N THR A 120 11.51 15.31 56.28
CA THR A 120 12.32 14.13 55.93
C THR A 120 11.46 13.01 55.35
N LEU A 121 10.29 12.76 55.94
CA LEU A 121 9.33 11.77 55.40
C LEU A 121 8.85 12.14 54.01
N ASN A 122 8.50 13.43 53.81
CA ASN A 122 8.12 13.92 52.47
C ASN A 122 9.27 13.79 51.45
N ASN A 123 10.51 14.09 51.85
CA ASN A 123 11.66 13.91 50.96
C ASN A 123 11.90 12.44 50.59
N LEU A 124 11.71 11.50 51.49
CA LEU A 124 11.81 10.06 51.20
C LEU A 124 10.70 9.58 50.26
N ASN A 125 9.49 10.04 50.49
CA ASN A 125 8.36 9.71 49.58
C ASN A 125 8.63 10.26 48.17
N ASN A 126 9.06 11.54 48.07
CA ASN A 126 9.43 12.14 46.79
C ASN A 126 10.58 11.40 46.11
N ALA A 127 11.53 10.87 46.86
CA ALA A 127 12.62 10.06 46.33
C ALA A 127 12.11 8.71 45.76
N VAL A 128 11.14 8.07 46.41
CA VAL A 128 10.49 6.87 45.90
C VAL A 128 9.76 7.16 44.59
N GLU A 129 8.97 8.24 44.56
CA GLU A 129 8.22 8.64 43.37
C GLU A 129 9.16 8.98 42.20
N THR A 130 10.23 9.74 42.45
CA THR A 130 11.24 10.08 41.43
C THR A 130 11.92 8.81 40.87
N ASN A 131 12.32 7.88 41.74
CA ASN A 131 12.94 6.64 41.29
C ASN A 131 11.94 5.72 40.59
N ALA A 132 10.65 5.76 40.95
CA ALA A 132 9.61 5.05 40.23
C ALA A 132 9.44 5.59 38.81
N ALA A 133 9.46 6.92 38.64
CA ALA A 133 9.44 7.55 37.31
C ALA A 133 10.70 7.19 36.50
N ASN A 134 11.88 7.14 37.11
CA ASN A 134 13.12 6.71 36.48
C ASN A 134 13.06 5.25 35.98
N VAL A 135 12.41 4.35 36.74
CA VAL A 135 12.17 2.97 36.29
C VAL A 135 11.22 2.92 35.11
N ALA A 136 10.17 3.74 35.10
CA ALA A 136 9.24 3.82 33.96
C ALA A 136 9.95 4.31 32.69
N LEU A 137 10.78 5.35 32.80
CA LEU A 137 11.62 5.85 31.71
C LEU A 137 12.58 4.77 31.19
N ALA A 138 13.29 4.11 32.08
CA ALA A 138 14.22 3.04 31.69
C ALA A 138 13.49 1.84 31.04
N LYS A 139 12.26 1.55 31.45
CA LYS A 139 11.41 0.53 30.81
C LYS A 139 11.04 0.94 29.38
N ALA A 140 10.67 2.18 29.15
CA ALA A 140 10.37 2.68 27.81
C ALA A 140 11.60 2.61 26.88
N ASN A 141 12.79 2.95 27.39
CA ASN A 141 14.03 2.83 26.62
C ASN A 141 14.37 1.35 26.26
N VAL A 142 14.04 0.39 27.14
CA VAL A 142 14.20 -1.04 26.82
C VAL A 142 13.24 -1.45 25.70
N GLU A 143 12.00 -1.00 25.75
CA GLU A 143 11.00 -1.29 24.71
C GLU A 143 11.41 -0.73 23.35
N GLU A 144 11.87 0.52 23.32
CA GLU A 144 12.40 1.13 22.10
C GLU A 144 13.58 0.36 21.52
N ALA A 145 14.56 -0.01 22.36
CA ALA A 145 15.72 -0.78 21.91
C ALA A 145 15.33 -2.18 21.43
N HIS A 146 14.33 -2.81 22.05
CA HIS A 146 13.79 -4.09 21.64
C HIS A 146 13.11 -4.01 20.27
N LEU A 147 12.24 -3.02 20.05
CA LEU A 147 11.61 -2.79 18.75
C LEU A 147 12.64 -2.54 17.64
N ASN A 148 13.67 -1.75 17.91
CA ASN A 148 14.74 -1.52 16.94
C ASN A 148 15.51 -2.81 16.61
N LEU A 149 15.68 -3.72 17.58
CA LEU A 149 16.27 -5.03 17.35
C LEU A 149 15.32 -5.94 16.53
N GLU A 150 14.02 -5.93 16.81
CA GLU A 150 13.03 -6.66 16.02
C GLU A 150 13.01 -6.17 14.56
N TYR A 151 13.12 -4.86 14.34
CA TYR A 151 13.12 -4.26 13.01
C TYR A 151 14.35 -4.61 12.16
N THR A 152 15.36 -5.27 12.74
CA THR A 152 16.47 -5.84 11.96
C THR A 152 16.03 -7.04 11.10
N LYS A 153 14.89 -7.64 11.41
CA LYS A 153 14.24 -8.69 10.61
C LYS A 153 13.07 -8.09 9.87
N VAL A 154 13.12 -8.14 8.56
CA VAL A 154 12.09 -7.55 7.70
C VAL A 154 11.21 -8.64 7.14
N TYR A 155 9.90 -8.53 7.39
CA TYR A 155 8.90 -9.52 7.02
C TYR A 155 7.94 -9.00 5.95
N ALA A 156 7.32 -9.91 5.19
CA ALA A 156 6.28 -9.60 4.23
C ALA A 156 5.00 -9.12 4.94
N PRO A 157 4.43 -7.96 4.58
CA PRO A 157 3.21 -7.45 5.18
C PRO A 157 1.93 -8.10 4.63
N THR A 158 1.98 -8.65 3.41
CA THR A 158 0.87 -9.31 2.70
C THR A 158 1.40 -10.47 1.86
N ASN A 159 0.51 -11.34 1.36
CA ASN A 159 0.86 -12.34 0.36
C ASN A 159 1.13 -11.65 -0.98
N GLY A 160 2.01 -12.22 -1.79
CA GLY A 160 2.25 -11.67 -3.12
C GLY A 160 3.58 -12.07 -3.74
N TYR A 161 3.99 -11.31 -4.74
CA TYR A 161 5.17 -11.60 -5.54
C TYR A 161 6.22 -10.51 -5.36
N ILE A 162 7.44 -10.94 -5.06
CA ILE A 162 8.60 -10.04 -4.99
C ILE A 162 8.98 -9.61 -6.40
N THR A 163 9.32 -8.35 -6.57
CA THR A 163 9.85 -7.84 -7.83
C THR A 163 10.90 -6.77 -7.60
N ASN A 164 11.78 -6.59 -8.60
CA ASN A 164 12.86 -5.61 -8.55
C ASN A 164 13.81 -5.80 -7.34
N LEU A 165 14.19 -7.04 -7.06
CA LEU A 165 15.09 -7.38 -5.97
C LEU A 165 16.54 -7.04 -6.33
N ASN A 166 16.97 -5.83 -5.99
CA ASN A 166 18.36 -5.39 -6.14
C ASN A 166 19.20 -5.61 -4.88
N LEU A 167 18.60 -6.15 -3.81
CA LEU A 167 19.25 -6.39 -2.53
C LEU A 167 20.12 -7.62 -2.58
N ARG A 168 21.34 -7.53 -2.00
CA ARG A 168 22.29 -8.63 -1.86
C ARG A 168 22.88 -8.63 -0.45
N GLU A 169 23.38 -9.79 -0.01
CA GLU A 169 24.17 -9.86 1.21
C GLU A 169 25.35 -8.89 1.12
N GLY A 170 25.58 -8.14 2.18
CA GLY A 170 26.57 -7.06 2.22
C GLY A 170 26.06 -5.69 1.76
N SER A 171 24.85 -5.59 1.17
CA SER A 171 24.26 -4.30 0.80
C SER A 171 23.98 -3.45 2.04
N GLN A 172 24.18 -2.15 1.94
CA GLN A 172 23.78 -1.19 2.97
C GLN A 172 22.36 -0.72 2.71
N VAL A 173 21.46 -0.84 3.69
CA VAL A 173 20.11 -0.32 3.66
C VAL A 173 19.97 0.86 4.61
N VAL A 174 19.11 1.81 4.23
CA VAL A 174 18.82 3.02 5.02
C VAL A 174 17.35 2.99 5.43
N ALA A 175 17.09 3.33 6.68
CA ALA A 175 15.73 3.41 7.21
C ALA A 175 14.83 4.28 6.33
N ASN A 176 13.59 3.85 6.13
CA ASN A 176 12.56 4.53 5.33
C ASN A 176 12.89 4.69 3.82
N THR A 177 13.89 3.97 3.31
CA THR A 177 14.17 3.92 1.87
C THR A 177 13.67 2.60 1.28
N PRO A 178 12.82 2.61 0.23
CA PRO A 178 12.35 1.38 -0.40
C PRO A 178 13.50 0.56 -0.99
N VAL A 179 13.49 -0.74 -0.75
CA VAL A 179 14.55 -1.67 -1.22
C VAL A 179 14.02 -2.82 -2.06
N VAL A 180 12.76 -3.17 -1.90
CA VAL A 180 12.08 -4.26 -2.62
C VAL A 180 10.64 -3.84 -2.87
N ALA A 181 10.07 -4.24 -4.01
CA ALA A 181 8.65 -4.08 -4.30
C ALA A 181 7.94 -5.44 -4.15
N LEU A 182 6.80 -5.44 -3.46
CA LEU A 182 5.91 -6.59 -3.27
C LEU A 182 4.57 -6.28 -3.96
N ILE A 183 4.21 -7.08 -4.95
CA ILE A 183 2.92 -7.02 -5.63
C ILE A 183 1.94 -7.85 -4.82
N ASP A 184 0.86 -7.23 -4.33
CA ASP A 184 -0.18 -7.90 -3.57
C ASP A 184 -1.04 -8.78 -4.51
N GLU A 185 -1.05 -10.10 -4.26
CA GLU A 185 -1.71 -11.07 -5.15
C GLU A 185 -3.25 -10.97 -5.14
N ASP A 186 -3.83 -10.46 -4.06
CA ASP A 186 -5.29 -10.31 -3.90
C ASP A 186 -5.81 -8.97 -4.45
N SER A 187 -4.94 -8.16 -5.05
CA SER A 187 -5.25 -6.77 -5.38
C SER A 187 -5.33 -6.46 -6.87
N PHE A 188 -5.32 -7.43 -7.75
CA PHE A 188 -5.32 -7.19 -9.19
C PHE A 188 -6.62 -6.55 -9.68
N TRP A 189 -6.48 -5.58 -10.58
CA TRP A 189 -7.58 -4.98 -11.34
C TRP A 189 -7.12 -4.65 -12.76
N ILE A 190 -8.08 -4.34 -13.61
CA ILE A 190 -7.77 -3.84 -14.95
C ILE A 190 -8.05 -2.34 -14.98
N GLU A 191 -7.06 -1.58 -15.37
CA GLU A 191 -7.19 -0.15 -15.61
C GLU A 191 -7.37 0.08 -17.11
N GLY A 192 -8.54 0.54 -17.53
CA GLY A 192 -8.86 0.80 -18.93
C GLY A 192 -9.00 2.28 -19.21
N TYR A 193 -8.40 2.75 -20.30
CA TYR A 193 -8.44 4.15 -20.69
C TYR A 193 -9.46 4.34 -21.81
N PHE A 194 -10.58 4.96 -21.50
CA PHE A 194 -11.68 5.25 -22.42
C PHE A 194 -11.71 6.72 -22.81
N LYS A 195 -12.19 7.04 -24.01
CA LYS A 195 -12.44 8.43 -24.40
C LYS A 195 -13.60 8.98 -23.57
N GLU A 196 -13.51 10.24 -23.15
CA GLU A 196 -14.58 10.93 -22.41
C GLU A 196 -15.93 10.88 -23.12
N THR A 197 -15.93 10.88 -24.46
CA THR A 197 -17.13 10.77 -25.30
C THR A 197 -17.87 9.45 -25.16
N ASP A 198 -17.16 8.39 -24.80
CA ASP A 198 -17.71 7.03 -24.74
C ASP A 198 -18.30 6.72 -23.36
N LEU A 199 -18.08 7.61 -22.38
CA LEU A 199 -18.45 7.41 -20.98
C LEU A 199 -19.79 8.03 -20.55
N VAL A 200 -20.51 8.67 -21.45
CA VAL A 200 -21.73 9.46 -21.15
C VAL A 200 -22.79 8.69 -20.35
N ASN A 201 -22.87 7.37 -20.51
CA ASN A 201 -23.84 6.51 -19.84
C ASN A 201 -23.21 5.35 -19.08
N VAL A 202 -21.93 5.44 -18.75
CA VAL A 202 -21.22 4.38 -18.01
C VAL A 202 -21.32 4.67 -16.53
N CYS A 203 -21.75 3.69 -15.75
CA CYS A 203 -21.92 3.80 -14.30
C CYS A 203 -21.06 2.78 -13.56
N PRO A 204 -20.70 3.04 -12.29
CA PRO A 204 -20.16 2.01 -11.42
C PRO A 204 -21.10 0.80 -11.33
N ASN A 205 -20.55 -0.40 -11.25
CA ASN A 205 -21.20 -1.72 -11.31
C ASN A 205 -21.70 -2.17 -12.70
N ASP A 206 -21.50 -1.39 -13.76
CA ASP A 206 -21.74 -1.92 -15.12
C ASP A 206 -20.79 -3.11 -15.38
N LYS A 207 -21.31 -4.11 -16.10
CA LYS A 207 -20.54 -5.30 -16.46
C LYS A 207 -19.47 -4.96 -17.48
N ALA A 208 -18.31 -5.57 -17.33
CA ALA A 208 -17.21 -5.43 -18.27
C ALA A 208 -16.66 -6.81 -18.66
N VAL A 209 -16.33 -6.98 -19.92
CA VAL A 209 -15.58 -8.13 -20.41
C VAL A 209 -14.17 -7.69 -20.71
N VAL A 210 -13.23 -8.42 -20.15
CA VAL A 210 -11.80 -8.18 -20.29
C VAL A 210 -11.19 -9.34 -21.08
N THR A 211 -10.38 -9.03 -22.08
CA THR A 211 -9.60 -10.00 -22.82
C THR A 211 -8.14 -9.61 -22.74
N LEU A 212 -7.32 -10.49 -22.19
CA LEU A 212 -5.87 -10.28 -22.09
C LEU A 212 -5.22 -10.53 -23.45
N MET A 213 -4.24 -9.72 -23.81
CA MET A 213 -3.52 -9.89 -25.08
C MET A 213 -2.74 -11.21 -25.14
N MET A 214 -2.29 -11.71 -24.01
CA MET A 214 -1.57 -12.97 -23.89
C MET A 214 -2.50 -14.20 -24.06
N HIS A 215 -3.80 -14.05 -23.69
CA HIS A 215 -4.82 -15.11 -23.73
C HIS A 215 -6.08 -14.57 -24.40
N ASN A 216 -6.03 -14.45 -25.74
CA ASN A 216 -7.13 -13.88 -26.53
C ASN A 216 -8.39 -14.77 -26.56
N ASP A 217 -8.29 -16.01 -26.21
CA ASP A 217 -9.35 -17.04 -26.17
C ASP A 217 -10.12 -17.02 -24.83
N ILE A 218 -9.57 -16.41 -23.79
CA ILE A 218 -10.19 -16.32 -22.47
C ILE A 218 -10.83 -14.95 -22.29
N GLN A 219 -12.15 -14.94 -22.07
CA GLN A 219 -12.88 -13.74 -21.69
C GLN A 219 -13.10 -13.75 -20.17
N LEU A 220 -12.58 -12.75 -19.49
CA LEU A 220 -12.75 -12.56 -18.06
C LEU A 220 -13.95 -11.62 -17.84
N GLU A 221 -14.87 -12.03 -16.98
CA GLU A 221 -15.97 -11.18 -16.54
C GLU A 221 -15.55 -10.34 -15.36
N GLY A 222 -16.06 -9.12 -15.31
CA GLY A 222 -15.82 -8.19 -14.22
C GLY A 222 -16.82 -7.05 -14.22
N HIS A 223 -16.68 -6.15 -13.30
CA HIS A 223 -17.55 -4.98 -13.18
C HIS A 223 -16.74 -3.72 -12.95
N ILE A 224 -17.31 -2.58 -13.32
CA ILE A 224 -16.70 -1.27 -13.12
C ILE A 224 -16.73 -0.93 -11.63
N LYS A 225 -15.56 -0.90 -11.00
CA LYS A 225 -15.43 -0.48 -9.59
C LYS A 225 -15.50 1.04 -9.45
N SER A 226 -14.80 1.75 -10.32
CA SER A 226 -14.77 3.22 -10.29
C SER A 226 -14.35 3.82 -11.62
N ILE A 227 -14.78 5.05 -11.85
CA ILE A 227 -14.38 5.90 -12.96
C ILE A 227 -13.50 7.01 -12.38
N GLY A 228 -12.35 7.27 -12.98
CA GLY A 228 -11.42 8.30 -12.50
C GLY A 228 -12.02 9.69 -12.52
N PHE A 229 -11.89 10.42 -11.43
CA PHE A 229 -12.37 11.82 -11.30
C PHE A 229 -11.36 12.84 -11.79
N GLY A 230 -10.13 12.44 -12.09
CA GLY A 230 -9.08 13.36 -12.54
C GLY A 230 -8.02 12.65 -13.35
N ILE A 231 -7.48 13.37 -14.30
CA ILE A 231 -6.32 12.98 -15.10
C ILE A 231 -5.25 14.05 -14.92
N ALA A 232 -4.00 13.64 -14.74
CA ALA A 232 -2.89 14.56 -14.84
C ALA A 232 -2.63 14.85 -16.33
N THR A 233 -2.80 16.09 -16.75
CA THR A 233 -2.34 16.51 -18.07
C THR A 233 -0.85 16.77 -18.00
N GLN A 234 -0.08 16.31 -19.00
CA GLN A 234 1.38 16.51 -19.03
C GLN A 234 1.79 18.00 -19.01
N ASP A 235 0.87 18.89 -19.35
CA ASP A 235 1.07 20.34 -19.37
C ASP A 235 0.69 21.05 -18.05
N GLY A 236 0.22 20.27 -17.06
CA GLY A 236 -0.26 20.78 -15.76
C GLY A 236 0.72 20.55 -14.61
N SER A 237 2.04 20.54 -14.85
CA SER A 237 2.97 20.52 -13.73
C SER A 237 2.79 21.79 -12.90
N THR A 238 2.32 21.63 -11.66
CA THR A 238 2.46 22.69 -10.68
C THR A 238 3.96 22.95 -10.50
N GLY A 239 4.40 24.12 -10.89
CA GLY A 239 5.75 24.56 -10.59
C GLY A 239 5.99 24.55 -9.06
N ASN A 240 7.24 24.61 -8.63
CA ASN A 240 7.60 24.65 -7.20
C ASN A 240 6.88 25.78 -6.41
N ASP A 241 6.26 26.74 -7.10
CA ASP A 241 5.54 27.88 -6.53
C ASP A 241 4.03 27.67 -6.39
N LEU A 242 3.53 26.44 -6.57
CA LEU A 242 2.10 26.07 -6.49
C LEU A 242 1.18 26.85 -7.46
N LEU A 243 1.76 27.60 -8.41
CA LEU A 243 1.00 28.29 -9.45
C LEU A 243 0.78 27.37 -10.66
N PRO A 244 -0.41 27.38 -11.27
CA PRO A 244 -0.69 26.59 -12.46
C PRO A 244 0.19 27.08 -13.62
N ASN A 245 0.95 26.17 -14.21
CA ASN A 245 1.70 26.48 -15.43
C ASN A 245 0.73 26.51 -16.60
N VAL A 246 0.47 27.69 -17.13
CA VAL A 246 -0.41 27.88 -18.29
C VAL A 246 0.44 27.78 -19.54
N ASN A 247 0.34 26.67 -20.28
CA ASN A 247 0.97 26.54 -21.56
C ASN A 247 0.21 27.39 -22.60
N PRO A 248 0.80 28.40 -23.21
CA PRO A 248 0.15 29.29 -24.19
C PRO A 248 -0.14 28.65 -25.56
N ASN A 249 0.24 27.39 -25.76
CA ASN A 249 0.00 26.68 -27.01
C ASN A 249 -1.46 26.24 -27.14
N PHE A 250 -2.24 26.92 -27.95
CA PHE A 250 -3.56 26.47 -28.37
C PHE A 250 -3.43 25.25 -29.28
N GLN A 251 -3.85 24.09 -28.80
CA GLN A 251 -4.04 22.95 -29.68
C GLN A 251 -5.19 23.26 -30.66
N TRP A 252 -4.91 23.35 -31.91
CA TRP A 252 -5.89 23.60 -32.96
C TRP A 252 -6.99 22.56 -33.04
N ILE A 253 -6.68 21.31 -32.64
CA ILE A 253 -7.62 20.20 -32.57
C ILE A 253 -7.68 19.72 -31.10
N ARG A 254 -8.84 19.86 -30.46
CA ARG A 254 -9.11 19.26 -29.15
C ARG A 254 -9.41 17.78 -29.34
N LEU A 255 -8.51 16.93 -28.93
CA LEU A 255 -8.73 15.49 -28.84
C LEU A 255 -9.47 15.17 -27.53
N ALA A 256 -10.41 14.21 -27.60
CA ALA A 256 -11.07 13.68 -26.41
C ALA A 256 -10.04 13.11 -25.44
N GLN A 257 -10.14 13.50 -24.17
CA GLN A 257 -9.26 13.01 -23.13
C GLN A 257 -9.56 11.55 -22.82
N ARG A 258 -8.57 10.84 -22.29
CA ARG A 258 -8.73 9.44 -21.84
C ARG A 258 -8.93 9.41 -20.34
N ILE A 259 -10.04 8.86 -19.92
CA ILE A 259 -10.40 8.73 -18.51
C ILE A 259 -10.14 7.30 -18.08
N PRO A 260 -9.38 7.08 -16.99
CA PRO A 260 -9.14 5.75 -16.45
C PRO A 260 -10.39 5.18 -15.79
N ILE A 261 -10.70 3.93 -16.09
CA ILE A 261 -11.74 3.15 -15.44
C ILE A 261 -11.08 1.95 -14.78
N LYS A 262 -11.40 1.74 -13.50
CA LYS A 262 -10.98 0.57 -12.74
C LYS A 262 -12.05 -0.51 -12.84
N VAL A 263 -11.67 -1.66 -13.41
CA VAL A 263 -12.51 -2.86 -13.51
C VAL A 263 -11.99 -3.91 -12.56
N GLU A 264 -12.84 -4.41 -11.68
CA GLU A 264 -12.57 -5.54 -10.80
C GLU A 264 -13.04 -6.82 -11.48
N LEU A 265 -12.21 -7.86 -11.45
CA LEU A 265 -12.50 -9.14 -12.05
C LEU A 265 -13.31 -10.00 -11.07
N ASP A 266 -14.43 -10.60 -11.54
CA ASP A 266 -15.30 -11.41 -10.68
C ASP A 266 -14.72 -12.80 -10.46
N ASN A 267 -14.13 -13.40 -11.49
CA ASN A 267 -13.53 -14.72 -11.47
C ASN A 267 -12.25 -14.74 -12.32
N VAL A 268 -11.14 -15.05 -11.68
CA VAL A 268 -9.86 -15.30 -12.36
C VAL A 268 -9.58 -16.81 -12.28
N PRO A 269 -9.44 -17.52 -13.42
CA PRO A 269 -9.05 -18.94 -13.42
C PRO A 269 -7.71 -19.14 -12.69
N GLU A 270 -7.58 -20.22 -11.91
CA GLU A 270 -6.36 -20.51 -11.12
C GLU A 270 -5.11 -20.70 -12.00
N ASP A 271 -5.29 -21.15 -13.23
CA ASP A 271 -4.21 -21.36 -14.21
C ASP A 271 -3.75 -20.04 -14.85
N LEU A 272 -4.47 -18.93 -14.63
CA LEU A 272 -4.17 -17.64 -15.22
C LEU A 272 -3.35 -16.77 -14.26
N GLN A 273 -2.07 -16.69 -14.47
CA GLN A 273 -1.21 -15.78 -13.71
C GLN A 273 -1.29 -14.35 -14.25
N LEU A 274 -1.95 -13.47 -13.51
CA LEU A 274 -1.95 -12.04 -13.81
C LEU A 274 -0.59 -11.43 -13.43
N ARG A 275 -0.10 -10.53 -14.28
CA ARG A 275 1.12 -9.76 -14.03
C ARG A 275 0.84 -8.28 -14.28
N VAL A 276 1.33 -7.44 -13.39
CA VAL A 276 1.25 -5.98 -13.56
C VAL A 276 1.90 -5.58 -14.89
N GLY A 277 1.22 -4.73 -15.65
CA GLY A 277 1.70 -4.28 -16.95
C GLY A 277 1.22 -5.09 -18.15
N MET A 278 0.52 -6.24 -17.96
CA MET A 278 -0.07 -6.97 -19.08
C MET A 278 -1.14 -6.11 -19.77
N THR A 279 -1.15 -6.15 -21.10
CA THR A 279 -2.14 -5.42 -21.91
C THR A 279 -3.46 -6.16 -21.97
N ALA A 280 -4.54 -5.43 -21.81
CA ALA A 280 -5.91 -5.94 -21.89
C ALA A 280 -6.78 -5.11 -22.82
N SER A 281 -7.76 -5.76 -23.43
CA SER A 281 -8.88 -5.12 -24.13
C SER A 281 -10.10 -5.17 -23.24
N LEU A 282 -10.83 -4.07 -23.12
CA LEU A 282 -12.03 -3.98 -22.30
C LEU A 282 -13.23 -3.61 -23.17
N LYS A 283 -14.35 -4.25 -22.86
CA LYS A 283 -15.66 -3.95 -23.44
C LYS A 283 -16.68 -3.85 -22.33
N ILE A 284 -17.36 -2.72 -22.23
CA ILE A 284 -18.40 -2.48 -21.24
C ILE A 284 -19.73 -2.98 -21.82
N ILE A 285 -20.43 -3.83 -21.09
CA ILE A 285 -21.74 -4.37 -21.45
C ILE A 285 -22.80 -3.66 -20.61
N LYS A 286 -23.81 -3.14 -21.30
CA LYS A 286 -24.98 -2.50 -20.67
C LYS A 286 -26.18 -3.43 -20.69
#